data_bc4b3fa47bb9704051f20747d27afee8
#
_entry.id   bc4b3fa47bb9704051f20747d27afee8
#
_cell.length_a   1.000
_cell.length_b   1.000
_cell.length_c   1.000
_cell.angle_alpha   90.00
_cell.angle_beta   90.00
_cell.angle_gamma   90.00
#
_symmetry.space_group_name_H-M   'P 1'
#
loop_
_entity.id
_entity.type
_entity.pdbx_description
1 polymer ?
#
loop_
_entity_poly.entity_id
_entity_poly.type
_entity_poly.pdbx_seq_one_letter_code
_entity_poly.pdbx_strand_id
1 'polypeptide(L)'
;MSSSKIRLGILGGGGNSLIGVLHRIASSMFDKYQIVGGVFNPIWDENIDFANKIGLPEDRVYIDFETLIEQELLLPEDQRMQVISVLTPNFLHFPMAKKLLENGFHVICEKPLTTTYKEAQELYTISLDKKTIFAVTYTYTGYPMIRQMREMVKSGVIGKVQ
;
A
#
# COMPACT_ATOMS: atom_id res chain seq x y z
N MET A 1 15.25 22.86 2.75
CA MET A 1 14.97 22.17 1.48
C MET A 1 13.74 21.31 1.71
N SER A 2 12.63 21.59 1.03
CA SER A 2 11.44 20.73 1.08
C SER A 2 11.82 19.39 0.44
N SER A 3 11.83 18.31 1.21
CA SER A 3 12.02 16.98 0.62
C SER A 3 10.82 16.71 -0.31
N SER A 4 11.06 16.25 -1.52
CA SER A 4 9.98 15.83 -2.43
C SER A 4 9.11 14.78 -1.74
N LYS A 5 7.78 14.91 -1.86
CA LYS A 5 6.85 13.92 -1.32
C LYS A 5 6.99 12.59 -2.05
N ILE A 6 6.74 11.51 -1.33
CA ILE A 6 6.71 10.16 -1.91
C ILE A 6 5.44 10.02 -2.76
N ARG A 7 5.58 9.65 -4.02
CA ARG A 7 4.46 9.43 -4.95
C ARG A 7 3.80 8.10 -4.66
N LEU A 8 2.56 8.19 -4.18
CA LEU A 8 1.75 7.05 -3.73
C LEU A 8 0.69 6.71 -4.78
N GLY A 9 0.68 5.47 -5.23
CA GLY A 9 -0.42 4.86 -5.98
C GLY A 9 -1.37 4.10 -5.06
N ILE A 10 -2.63 3.94 -5.47
CA ILE A 10 -3.62 3.18 -4.69
C ILE A 10 -4.32 2.17 -5.61
N LEU A 11 -4.42 0.92 -5.15
CA LEU A 11 -5.20 -0.16 -5.76
C LEU A 11 -6.38 -0.51 -4.85
N GLY A 12 -7.60 -0.32 -5.32
CA GLY A 12 -8.82 -0.45 -4.54
C GLY A 12 -9.11 0.77 -3.67
N GLY A 13 -9.90 0.61 -2.65
CA GLY A 13 -10.16 1.65 -1.64
C GLY A 13 -10.97 2.86 -2.14
N GLY A 14 -11.63 2.77 -3.30
CA GLY A 14 -12.51 3.79 -3.85
C GLY A 14 -13.90 3.80 -3.21
N GLY A 15 -14.77 4.70 -3.68
CA GLY A 15 -16.14 4.83 -3.22
C GLY A 15 -16.27 4.99 -1.70
N ASN A 16 -17.11 4.17 -1.09
CA ASN A 16 -17.39 4.18 0.35
C ASN A 16 -16.45 3.27 1.16
N SER A 17 -15.31 2.88 0.63
CA SER A 17 -14.34 2.04 1.34
C SER A 17 -13.78 2.75 2.58
N LEU A 18 -14.11 2.24 3.77
CA LEU A 18 -13.54 2.74 5.03
C LEU A 18 -12.01 2.66 5.02
N ILE A 19 -11.44 1.57 4.55
CA ILE A 19 -9.98 1.38 4.47
C ILE A 19 -9.36 2.39 3.52
N GLY A 20 -9.98 2.64 2.37
CA GLY A 20 -9.53 3.68 1.45
C GLY A 20 -9.50 5.07 2.07
N VAL A 21 -10.54 5.42 2.85
CA VAL A 21 -10.58 6.70 3.60
C VAL A 21 -9.42 6.77 4.60
N LEU A 22 -9.20 5.72 5.38
CA LEU A 22 -8.14 5.70 6.41
C LEU A 22 -6.74 5.83 5.79
N HIS A 23 -6.46 5.14 4.68
CA HIS A 23 -5.19 5.27 3.97
C HIS A 23 -4.96 6.68 3.42
N ARG A 24 -5.99 7.30 2.83
CA ARG A 24 -5.88 8.68 2.33
C ARG A 24 -5.65 9.69 3.47
N ILE A 25 -6.35 9.56 4.60
CA ILE A 25 -6.10 10.38 5.78
C ILE A 25 -4.67 10.16 6.30
N ALA A 26 -4.25 8.92 6.49
CA ALA A 26 -2.92 8.61 7.01
C ALA A 26 -1.80 9.14 6.10
N SER A 27 -1.97 9.03 4.78
CA SER A 27 -0.99 9.55 3.82
C SER A 27 -0.85 11.08 3.86
N SER A 28 -1.91 11.80 4.24
CA SER A 28 -1.93 13.26 4.32
C SER A 28 -1.40 13.83 5.64
N MET A 29 -1.40 13.04 6.74
CA MET A 29 -1.17 13.55 8.11
C MET A 29 0.17 14.26 8.32
N PHE A 30 1.24 13.83 7.65
CA PHE A 30 2.60 14.35 7.85
C PHE A 30 3.20 14.98 6.60
N ASP A 31 2.39 15.22 5.59
CA ASP A 31 2.82 15.79 4.30
C ASP A 31 4.00 15.05 3.63
N LYS A 32 4.11 13.73 3.89
CA LYS A 32 5.18 12.88 3.35
C LYS A 32 4.81 12.21 2.05
N TYR A 33 3.52 12.01 1.80
CA TYR A 33 3.02 11.33 0.61
C TYR A 33 2.18 12.29 -0.24
N GLN A 34 2.22 12.03 -1.55
CA GLN A 34 1.30 12.60 -2.52
C GLN A 34 0.63 11.45 -3.27
N ILE A 35 -0.69 11.35 -3.18
CA ILE A 35 -1.43 10.41 -4.02
C ILE A 35 -1.38 10.95 -5.44
N VAL A 36 -0.86 10.15 -6.36
CA VAL A 36 -0.64 10.59 -7.75
C VAL A 36 -1.52 9.86 -8.75
N GLY A 37 -2.16 8.75 -8.37
CA GLY A 37 -3.05 8.00 -9.25
C GLY A 37 -3.38 6.62 -8.69
N GLY A 38 -4.02 5.78 -9.51
CA GLY A 38 -4.34 4.40 -9.13
C GLY A 38 -5.46 3.75 -9.92
N VAL A 39 -5.93 2.62 -9.38
CA VAL A 39 -7.14 1.91 -9.78
C VAL A 39 -8.02 1.78 -8.54
N PHE A 40 -9.05 2.57 -8.42
CA PHE A 40 -9.87 2.68 -7.20
C PHE A 40 -11.11 1.78 -7.23
N ASN A 41 -11.58 1.44 -8.42
CA ASN A 41 -12.76 0.62 -8.66
C ASN A 41 -12.56 -0.20 -9.94
N PRO A 42 -13.04 -1.47 -10.00
CA PRO A 42 -13.00 -2.27 -11.22
C PRO A 42 -13.97 -1.79 -12.32
N ILE A 43 -14.98 -0.97 -11.96
CA ILE A 43 -15.91 -0.36 -12.92
C ILE A 43 -15.32 0.99 -13.34
N TRP A 44 -15.04 1.16 -14.62
CA TRP A 44 -14.32 2.33 -15.14
C TRP A 44 -14.97 3.67 -14.77
N ASP A 45 -16.27 3.81 -14.98
CA ASP A 45 -16.99 5.07 -14.70
C ASP A 45 -16.89 5.42 -13.21
N GLU A 46 -17.05 4.45 -12.31
CA GLU A 46 -16.90 4.65 -10.86
C GLU A 46 -15.45 4.96 -10.47
N ASN A 47 -14.48 4.41 -11.20
CA ASN A 47 -13.06 4.65 -10.99
C ASN A 47 -12.71 6.11 -11.31
N ILE A 48 -13.12 6.61 -12.47
CA ILE A 48 -12.94 8.00 -12.91
C ILE A 48 -13.69 8.97 -12.01
N ASP A 49 -14.97 8.71 -11.72
CA ASP A 49 -15.78 9.54 -10.84
C ASP A 49 -15.14 9.70 -9.45
N PHE A 50 -14.58 8.63 -8.92
CA PHE A 50 -13.89 8.67 -7.65
C PHE A 50 -12.60 9.47 -7.72
N ALA A 51 -11.78 9.26 -8.74
CA ALA A 51 -10.53 9.99 -8.95
C ALA A 51 -10.77 11.50 -9.07
N ASN A 52 -11.79 11.91 -9.82
CA ASN A 52 -12.20 13.30 -9.96
C ASN A 52 -12.63 13.91 -8.60
N LYS A 53 -13.37 13.17 -7.78
CA LYS A 53 -13.77 13.62 -6.42
C LYS A 53 -12.61 13.89 -5.48
N ILE A 54 -11.48 13.21 -5.68
CA ILE A 54 -10.27 13.41 -4.86
C ILE A 54 -9.20 14.28 -5.57
N GLY A 55 -9.55 14.85 -6.73
CA GLY A 55 -8.72 15.83 -7.45
C GLY A 55 -7.52 15.23 -8.18
N LEU A 56 -7.62 13.96 -8.62
CA LEU A 56 -6.58 13.32 -9.41
C LEU A 56 -6.78 13.58 -10.91
N PRO A 57 -5.69 13.76 -11.69
CA PRO A 57 -5.76 13.88 -13.12
C PRO A 57 -6.11 12.54 -13.77
N GLU A 58 -6.93 12.58 -14.84
CA GLU A 58 -7.45 11.38 -15.50
C GLU A 58 -6.36 10.51 -16.13
N ASP A 59 -5.27 11.12 -16.60
CA ASP A 59 -4.12 10.42 -17.19
C ASP A 59 -3.32 9.57 -16.17
N ARG A 60 -3.65 9.68 -14.88
CA ARG A 60 -3.07 8.87 -13.80
C ARG A 60 -4.09 7.91 -13.17
N VAL A 61 -5.24 7.73 -13.82
CA VAL A 61 -6.27 6.76 -13.45
C VAL A 61 -6.27 5.64 -14.48
N TYR A 62 -6.05 4.42 -14.03
CA TYR A 62 -5.85 3.28 -14.92
C TYR A 62 -7.06 2.39 -14.93
N ILE A 63 -7.33 1.79 -16.10
CA ILE A 63 -8.50 0.92 -16.29
C ILE A 63 -8.40 -0.35 -15.44
N ASP A 64 -7.19 -0.86 -15.27
CA ASP A 64 -6.90 -2.05 -14.49
C ASP A 64 -5.48 -2.04 -13.92
N PHE A 65 -5.16 -3.07 -13.17
CA PHE A 65 -3.88 -3.23 -12.49
C PHE A 65 -2.70 -3.44 -13.46
N GLU A 66 -2.92 -4.18 -14.52
CA GLU A 66 -1.93 -4.46 -15.56
C GLU A 66 -1.52 -3.18 -16.26
N THR A 67 -2.51 -2.43 -16.72
CA THR A 67 -2.31 -1.12 -17.37
C THR A 67 -1.58 -0.14 -16.46
N LEU A 68 -1.91 -0.13 -15.15
CA LEU A 68 -1.19 0.71 -14.19
C LEU A 68 0.31 0.41 -14.20
N ILE A 69 0.71 -0.85 -14.10
CA ILE A 69 2.13 -1.22 -14.09
C ILE A 69 2.81 -0.82 -15.40
N GLU A 70 2.20 -1.17 -16.52
CA GLU A 70 2.76 -0.90 -17.85
C GLU A 70 2.98 0.60 -18.07
N GLN A 71 1.99 1.40 -17.79
CA GLN A 71 2.06 2.85 -18.00
C GLN A 71 3.01 3.54 -17.01
N GLU A 72 2.99 3.13 -15.74
CA GLU A 72 3.91 3.68 -14.74
C GLU A 72 5.37 3.37 -15.08
N LEU A 73 5.67 2.19 -15.62
CA LEU A 73 7.03 1.83 -16.03
C LEU A 73 7.53 2.62 -17.24
N LEU A 74 6.64 3.19 -18.07
CA LEU A 74 6.98 4.07 -19.18
C LEU A 74 7.29 5.50 -18.73
N LEU A 75 6.83 5.92 -17.54
CA LEU A 75 7.10 7.25 -17.03
C LEU A 75 8.56 7.41 -16.57
N PRO A 76 9.11 8.63 -16.63
CA PRO A 76 10.37 8.96 -16.00
C PRO A 76 10.36 8.61 -14.51
N GLU A 77 11.52 8.22 -13.95
CA GLU A 77 11.63 7.78 -12.56
C GLU A 77 11.14 8.83 -11.55
N ASP A 78 11.35 10.10 -11.83
CA ASP A 78 10.93 11.24 -11.01
C ASP A 78 9.43 11.54 -11.07
N GLN A 79 8.68 10.91 -11.98
CA GLN A 79 7.23 11.03 -12.13
C GLN A 79 6.49 9.74 -11.74
N ARG A 80 7.16 8.59 -11.84
CA ARG A 80 6.62 7.27 -11.53
C ARG A 80 6.17 7.14 -10.07
N MET A 81 5.13 6.35 -9.81
CA MET A 81 4.78 5.91 -8.46
C MET A 81 5.99 5.24 -7.79
N GLN A 82 6.29 5.58 -6.55
CA GLN A 82 7.36 4.97 -5.78
C GLN A 82 6.83 3.85 -4.90
N VAL A 83 5.64 4.06 -4.33
CA VAL A 83 4.96 3.10 -3.46
C VAL A 83 3.51 2.95 -3.88
N ILE A 84 2.98 1.72 -3.79
CA ILE A 84 1.60 1.43 -4.13
C ILE A 84 0.93 0.75 -2.93
N SER A 85 -0.21 1.33 -2.49
CA SER A 85 -1.06 0.73 -1.45
C SER A 85 -2.05 -0.25 -2.08
N VAL A 86 -2.01 -1.51 -1.65
CA VAL A 86 -2.93 -2.57 -2.09
C VAL A 86 -4.04 -2.71 -1.05
N LEU A 87 -5.23 -2.22 -1.40
CA LEU A 87 -6.44 -2.14 -0.56
C LEU A 87 -7.59 -2.98 -1.12
N THR A 88 -7.25 -3.94 -1.94
CA THR A 88 -8.17 -4.87 -2.61
C THR A 88 -8.65 -5.96 -1.65
N PRO A 89 -9.60 -6.83 -2.05
CA PRO A 89 -9.90 -8.04 -1.30
C PRO A 89 -8.66 -8.93 -1.11
N ASN A 90 -8.57 -9.63 0.05
CA ASN A 90 -7.36 -10.34 0.47
C ASN A 90 -6.84 -11.39 -0.52
N PHE A 91 -7.70 -12.05 -1.29
CA PHE A 91 -7.27 -13.03 -2.31
C PHE A 91 -6.49 -12.40 -3.48
N LEU A 92 -6.58 -11.08 -3.64
CA LEU A 92 -5.81 -10.32 -4.64
C LEU A 92 -4.49 -9.77 -4.08
N HIS A 93 -4.27 -9.81 -2.76
CA HIS A 93 -3.06 -9.25 -2.16
C HIS A 93 -1.80 -9.90 -2.70
N PHE A 94 -1.74 -11.24 -2.70
CA PHE A 94 -0.58 -11.96 -3.17
C PHE A 94 -0.24 -11.68 -4.64
N PRO A 95 -1.14 -11.91 -5.63
CA PRO A 95 -0.81 -11.71 -7.03
C PRO A 95 -0.44 -10.24 -7.34
N MET A 96 -1.13 -9.28 -6.74
CA MET A 96 -0.84 -7.86 -6.98
C MET A 96 0.48 -7.44 -6.32
N ALA A 97 0.68 -7.74 -5.03
CA ALA A 97 1.92 -7.41 -4.34
C ALA A 97 3.14 -8.05 -5.00
N LYS A 98 3.03 -9.32 -5.42
CA LYS A 98 4.08 -10.02 -6.15
C LYS A 98 4.49 -9.27 -7.41
N LYS A 99 3.54 -8.98 -8.28
CA LYS A 99 3.81 -8.29 -9.55
C LYS A 99 4.39 -6.89 -9.35
N LEU A 100 3.91 -6.15 -8.33
CA LEU A 100 4.45 -4.84 -8.00
C LEU A 100 5.92 -4.93 -7.52
N LEU A 101 6.22 -5.82 -6.58
CA LEU A 101 7.56 -6.01 -6.05
C LEU A 101 8.54 -6.46 -7.15
N GLU A 102 8.13 -7.40 -8.01
CA GLU A 102 8.92 -7.87 -9.15
C GLU A 102 9.28 -6.73 -10.11
N ASN A 103 8.42 -5.73 -10.25
CA ASN A 103 8.63 -4.53 -11.07
C ASN A 103 9.29 -3.36 -10.32
N GLY A 104 9.75 -3.59 -9.07
CA GLY A 104 10.55 -2.62 -8.33
C GLY A 104 9.74 -1.55 -7.58
N PHE A 105 8.42 -1.66 -7.51
CA PHE A 105 7.61 -0.77 -6.67
C PHE A 105 7.71 -1.16 -5.20
N HIS A 106 7.75 -0.17 -4.31
CA HIS A 106 7.51 -0.40 -2.89
C HIS A 106 6.02 -0.65 -2.66
N VAL A 107 5.68 -1.50 -1.69
CA VAL A 107 4.29 -1.92 -1.47
C VAL A 107 3.88 -1.73 -0.02
N ILE A 108 2.70 -1.14 0.18
CA ILE A 108 1.95 -1.16 1.43
C ILE A 108 0.74 -2.07 1.18
N CYS A 109 0.64 -3.20 1.87
CA CYS A 109 -0.45 -4.16 1.68
C CYS A 109 -1.37 -4.21 2.89
N GLU A 110 -2.69 -4.24 2.66
CA GLU A 110 -3.65 -4.46 3.72
C GLU A 110 -3.56 -5.86 4.33
N LYS A 111 -4.02 -5.94 5.57
CA LYS A 111 -4.15 -7.22 6.29
C LYS A 111 -5.44 -7.96 5.86
N PRO A 112 -5.51 -9.29 5.93
CA PRO A 112 -4.37 -10.20 6.11
C PRO A 112 -3.48 -10.19 4.89
N LEU A 113 -2.16 -10.38 5.09
CA LEU A 113 -1.15 -10.25 4.04
C LEU A 113 -1.44 -11.15 2.83
N THR A 114 -1.69 -12.42 3.09
CA THR A 114 -1.93 -13.46 2.09
C THR A 114 -2.91 -14.50 2.62
N THR A 115 -3.31 -15.43 1.77
CA THR A 115 -4.20 -16.55 2.14
C THR A 115 -3.43 -17.78 2.64
N THR A 116 -2.13 -17.87 2.30
CA THR A 116 -1.27 -18.99 2.72
C THR A 116 0.10 -18.50 3.20
N TYR A 117 0.74 -19.30 4.05
CA TYR A 117 2.12 -19.06 4.51
C TYR A 117 3.12 -19.06 3.35
N LYS A 118 2.95 -19.96 2.38
CA LYS A 118 3.84 -20.07 1.20
C LYS A 118 3.86 -18.77 0.39
N GLU A 119 2.70 -18.18 0.17
CA GLU A 119 2.58 -16.87 -0.51
C GLU A 119 3.31 -15.77 0.26
N ALA A 120 3.13 -15.71 1.59
CA ALA A 120 3.81 -14.71 2.43
C ALA A 120 5.34 -14.86 2.37
N GLN A 121 5.84 -16.09 2.40
CA GLN A 121 7.26 -16.41 2.29
C GLN A 121 7.83 -16.00 0.92
N GLU A 122 7.09 -16.22 -0.15
CA GLU A 122 7.47 -15.83 -1.50
C GLU A 122 7.57 -14.31 -1.62
N LEU A 123 6.57 -13.54 -1.14
CA LEU A 123 6.62 -12.08 -1.13
C LEU A 123 7.81 -11.54 -0.34
N TYR A 124 8.10 -12.14 0.80
CA TYR A 124 9.28 -11.77 1.60
C TYR A 124 10.58 -11.95 0.81
N THR A 125 10.75 -13.09 0.15
CA THR A 125 11.93 -13.38 -0.67
C THR A 125 12.07 -12.38 -1.82
N ILE A 126 10.99 -12.12 -2.57
CA ILE A 126 10.99 -11.15 -3.67
C ILE A 126 11.38 -9.76 -3.18
N SER A 127 10.84 -9.32 -2.04
CA SER A 127 11.14 -7.99 -1.49
C SER A 127 12.63 -7.81 -1.15
N LEU A 128 13.29 -8.86 -0.66
CA LEU A 128 14.74 -8.86 -0.41
C LEU A 128 15.54 -8.83 -1.71
N ASP A 129 15.20 -9.67 -2.66
CA ASP A 129 15.90 -9.79 -3.94
C ASP A 129 15.82 -8.50 -4.75
N LYS A 130 14.64 -7.86 -4.76
CA LYS A 130 14.40 -6.59 -5.46
C LYS A 130 14.81 -5.36 -4.65
N LYS A 131 15.21 -5.52 -3.37
CA LYS A 131 15.52 -4.42 -2.44
C LYS A 131 14.38 -3.42 -2.31
N THR A 132 13.15 -3.90 -2.36
CA THR A 132 11.94 -3.10 -2.20
C THR A 132 11.48 -3.09 -0.74
N ILE A 133 10.84 -2.00 -0.33
CA ILE A 133 10.16 -1.95 0.98
C ILE A 133 8.79 -2.59 0.81
N PHE A 134 8.52 -3.58 1.67
CA PHE A 134 7.23 -4.24 1.74
C PHE A 134 6.66 -4.12 3.16
N ALA A 135 5.59 -3.37 3.31
CA ALA A 135 4.95 -3.10 4.59
C ALA A 135 3.53 -3.68 4.62
N VAL A 136 3.14 -4.23 5.78
CA VAL A 136 1.78 -4.73 6.02
C VAL A 136 1.11 -3.88 7.10
N THR A 137 -0.15 -3.49 6.89
CA THR A 137 -0.89 -2.58 7.77
C THR A 137 -1.43 -3.28 9.02
N TYR A 138 -0.56 -3.80 9.86
CA TYR A 138 -0.93 -4.27 11.19
C TYR A 138 -1.11 -3.07 12.15
N THR A 139 -2.19 -2.35 11.97
CA THR A 139 -2.48 -1.06 12.62
C THR A 139 -2.32 -1.09 14.14
N TYR A 140 -2.76 -2.16 14.79
CA TYR A 140 -2.67 -2.29 16.25
C TYR A 140 -1.23 -2.27 16.78
N THR A 141 -0.23 -2.70 16.00
CA THR A 141 1.17 -2.66 16.41
C THR A 141 1.69 -1.23 16.62
N GLY A 142 1.00 -0.24 16.07
CA GLY A 142 1.29 1.18 16.23
C GLY A 142 0.76 1.80 17.53
N TYR A 143 -0.17 1.15 18.22
CA TYR A 143 -0.82 1.72 19.40
C TYR A 143 0.15 1.83 20.59
N PRO A 144 0.14 2.97 21.33
CA PRO A 144 1.04 3.19 22.46
C PRO A 144 0.99 2.07 23.49
N MET A 145 -0.21 1.60 23.85
CA MET A 145 -0.39 0.52 24.82
C MET A 145 0.17 -0.83 24.35
N ILE A 146 0.08 -1.12 23.07
CA ILE A 146 0.67 -2.35 22.50
C ILE A 146 2.20 -2.27 22.54
N ARG A 147 2.78 -1.11 22.26
CA ARG A 147 4.22 -0.88 22.39
C ARG A 147 4.68 -1.01 23.84
N GLN A 148 3.93 -0.43 24.79
CA GLN A 148 4.20 -0.57 26.21
C GLN A 148 4.12 -2.02 26.67
N MET A 149 3.07 -2.76 26.29
CA MET A 149 2.94 -4.19 26.58
C MET A 149 4.14 -5.00 26.07
N ARG A 150 4.60 -4.72 24.85
CA ARG A 150 5.80 -5.35 24.30
C ARG A 150 7.03 -5.11 25.16
N GLU A 151 7.24 -3.89 25.63
CA GLU A 151 8.40 -3.57 26.48
C GLU A 151 8.28 -4.21 27.88
N MET A 152 7.07 -4.31 28.45
CA MET A 152 6.84 -5.03 29.69
C MET A 152 7.14 -6.54 29.57
N VAL A 153 6.77 -7.17 28.45
CA VAL A 153 7.13 -8.56 28.16
C VAL A 153 8.65 -8.71 28.06
N LYS A 154 9.32 -7.85 27.30
CA LYS A 154 10.77 -7.92 27.09
C LYS A 154 11.57 -7.68 28.37
N SER A 155 11.12 -6.76 29.22
CA SER A 155 11.78 -6.45 30.50
C SER A 155 11.51 -7.48 31.61
N GLY A 156 10.63 -8.44 31.36
CA GLY A 156 10.29 -9.47 32.34
C GLY A 156 9.39 -9.02 33.49
N VAL A 157 8.86 -7.81 33.46
CA VAL A 157 7.99 -7.24 34.53
C VAL A 157 6.74 -8.10 34.77
N ILE A 158 6.22 -8.73 33.72
CA ILE A 158 5.05 -9.61 33.83
C ILE A 158 5.41 -11.10 33.98
N GLY A 159 6.70 -11.41 34.19
CA GLY A 159 7.21 -12.77 34.25
C GLY A 159 7.39 -13.42 32.88
N LYS A 160 7.60 -14.73 32.89
CA LYS A 160 7.79 -15.53 31.67
C LYS A 160 6.45 -15.81 31.02
N VAL A 161 6.33 -15.40 29.75
CA VAL A 161 5.16 -15.79 28.91
C VAL A 161 5.31 -17.25 28.52
N GLN A 162 4.27 -18.03 28.78
CA GLN A 162 4.20 -19.46 28.44
C GLN A 162 3.54 -19.65 27.08
#